data_9d365f831b45a6c7b242cacf64d7f5a6
#
_entry.id   9d365f831b45a6c7b242cacf64d7f5a6
#
_cell.length_a   1.000
_cell.length_b   1.000
_cell.length_c   1.000
_cell.angle_alpha   90.00
_cell.angle_beta   90.00
_cell.angle_gamma   90.00
#
_symmetry.space_group_name_H-M   'P 1'
#
loop_
_entity.id
_entity.type
_entity.pdbx_description
1 polymer ?
#
loop_
_entity_poly.entity_id
_entity_poly.type
_entity_poly.pdbx_seq_one_letter_code
_entity_poly.pdbx_strand_id
1 'polypeptide(L)'
;AHLEYYVAVKEEYKDGTDYPANDPTQLVYKNYIDKDSTLDFNVPTVNEELPITSATLTVKKVVNNSSEDKTFIIHVVGRDSENAVIYKTDLILKNNEEVLLENLPFGKYTVTETVPMEYKLESTESGYAQTNLSSGNIIELSQNKDAANGYVTLTNSFGHVGFFKATDEKTNYLPAGSETINNYEYNVSGNVKSTTVKAPQDVVLLLDKSGSMDESMNGSSRLTHLKNNVIKFITKLYEHNPDSRVSVITFAYSADGSITNNNFVKLSDIKSGNETWYTYLTKNNGGIKNIKASGGTQIDLGLYEVRNQLSSATGENNSSVIVFTDGQPGNKGFNTSYNDYDDNGYRVGAEALNQADFIKFSGNLTGINNYIESSNGSKYYGHKNDDITKNRSNNNSNDAGNRTNRSGKGLGKTIFTIGLNSNNSSLFDSFLTRLASEGHYTKANNSSAMENAFNSIFTSITTMDTDVDIRVKYDANKFEVIDAQGGKLGGSGTNAYIEWKDIIDETTGKFVIEGIKFRNIVADAGEPQLTVQGYKDGVTTDLEAAEIKKVGN
;
A
#
# COMPACT_ATOMS: atom_id res chain seq x y z
N ALA A 1 -49.79 8.96 34.33
CA ALA A 1 -48.37 9.09 34.69
C ALA A 1 -47.55 9.09 33.41
N HIS A 2 -46.59 9.97 33.32
CA HIS A 2 -45.60 10.00 32.22
C HIS A 2 -44.25 9.61 32.83
N LEU A 3 -43.62 8.61 32.26
CA LEU A 3 -42.28 8.19 32.64
C LEU A 3 -41.34 8.40 31.44
N GLU A 4 -40.33 9.22 31.68
CA GLU A 4 -39.29 9.48 30.68
C GLU A 4 -37.95 9.04 31.22
N TYR A 5 -37.19 8.28 30.41
CA TYR A 5 -35.86 7.80 30.76
C TYR A 5 -34.99 7.74 29.53
N TYR A 6 -33.69 7.81 29.76
CA TYR A 6 -32.68 7.73 28.71
C TYR A 6 -31.91 6.43 28.87
N VAL A 7 -31.66 5.78 27.76
CA VAL A 7 -30.83 4.58 27.69
C VAL A 7 -29.65 4.82 26.76
N ALA A 8 -28.51 4.23 27.07
CA ALA A 8 -27.36 4.19 26.20
C ALA A 8 -27.06 2.73 25.87
N VAL A 9 -26.90 2.44 24.59
CA VAL A 9 -26.53 1.11 24.12
C VAL A 9 -25.05 0.87 24.41
N LYS A 10 -24.72 -0.25 25.06
CA LYS A 10 -23.32 -0.63 25.26
C LYS A 10 -22.67 -1.02 23.94
N GLU A 11 -21.35 -0.84 23.89
CA GLU A 11 -20.55 -1.09 22.68
C GLU A 11 -20.79 -2.48 22.06
N GLU A 12 -20.89 -3.50 22.92
CA GLU A 12 -21.10 -4.89 22.50
C GLU A 12 -22.47 -5.16 21.85
N TYR A 13 -23.43 -4.22 21.97
CA TYR A 13 -24.79 -4.34 21.42
C TYR A 13 -25.08 -3.31 20.32
N LYS A 14 -24.07 -2.60 19.85
CA LYS A 14 -24.17 -1.64 18.73
C LYS A 14 -23.99 -2.35 17.38
N ASP A 15 -24.85 -3.30 17.10
CA ASP A 15 -24.79 -4.17 15.90
C ASP A 15 -25.98 -3.96 14.93
N GLY A 16 -26.80 -2.92 15.19
CA GLY A 16 -27.99 -2.63 14.40
C GLY A 16 -29.18 -3.52 14.72
N THR A 17 -29.09 -4.37 15.74
CA THR A 17 -30.20 -5.21 16.20
C THR A 17 -31.11 -4.44 17.17
N ASP A 18 -32.39 -4.72 17.11
CA ASP A 18 -33.37 -4.17 18.07
C ASP A 18 -33.27 -4.89 19.41
N TYR A 19 -32.82 -4.20 20.43
CA TYR A 19 -32.77 -4.72 21.79
C TYR A 19 -33.85 -4.10 22.67
N PRO A 20 -34.50 -4.86 23.58
CA PRO A 20 -35.44 -4.28 24.53
C PRO A 20 -34.72 -3.34 25.49
N ALA A 21 -35.24 -2.12 25.64
CA ALA A 21 -34.64 -1.10 26.49
C ALA A 21 -34.87 -1.35 28.00
N ASN A 22 -35.85 -2.18 28.34
CA ASN A 22 -36.17 -2.56 29.71
C ASN A 22 -36.92 -3.90 29.74
N ASP A 23 -37.02 -4.50 30.90
CA ASP A 23 -37.89 -5.64 31.13
C ASP A 23 -39.37 -5.22 31.00
N PRO A 24 -40.30 -6.19 30.71
CA PRO A 24 -41.72 -5.93 30.72
C PRO A 24 -42.17 -5.29 32.04
N THR A 25 -42.83 -4.15 31.93
CA THR A 25 -43.20 -3.34 33.08
C THR A 25 -44.71 -3.26 33.19
N GLN A 26 -45.20 -3.42 34.40
CA GLN A 26 -46.59 -3.33 34.73
C GLN A 26 -46.84 -2.22 35.76
N LEU A 27 -47.89 -1.45 35.56
CA LEU A 27 -48.43 -0.58 36.60
C LEU A 27 -49.52 -1.35 37.33
N VAL A 28 -49.33 -1.61 38.60
CA VAL A 28 -50.34 -2.15 39.50
C VAL A 28 -50.99 -0.99 40.22
N TYR A 29 -52.29 -0.84 40.13
CA TYR A 29 -53.03 0.23 40.74
C TYR A 29 -54.39 -0.24 41.30
N LYS A 30 -54.93 0.47 42.25
CA LYS A 30 -56.27 0.28 42.74
C LYS A 30 -57.27 0.96 41.82
N ASN A 31 -58.22 0.25 41.29
CA ASN A 31 -59.33 0.83 40.53
C ASN A 31 -60.38 1.42 41.46
N TYR A 32 -61.42 2.04 40.87
CA TYR A 32 -62.46 2.75 41.62
C TYR A 32 -63.30 1.84 42.56
N ILE A 33 -63.21 0.53 42.46
CA ILE A 33 -63.86 -0.47 43.35
C ILE A 33 -62.85 -1.15 44.28
N ASP A 34 -61.71 -0.55 44.53
CA ASP A 34 -60.60 -0.98 45.39
C ASP A 34 -60.01 -2.37 45.04
N LYS A 35 -60.15 -2.79 43.78
CA LYS A 35 -59.49 -3.98 43.25
C LYS A 35 -58.16 -3.64 42.58
N ASP A 36 -57.19 -4.51 42.77
CA ASP A 36 -55.93 -4.40 42.03
C ASP A 36 -56.20 -4.62 40.55
N SER A 37 -55.62 -3.74 39.75
CA SER A 37 -55.68 -3.76 38.31
C SER A 37 -54.25 -3.54 37.78
N THR A 38 -53.93 -4.15 36.62
CA THR A 38 -52.63 -4.02 35.97
C THR A 38 -52.80 -3.37 34.61
N LEU A 39 -51.84 -2.55 34.28
CA LEU A 39 -51.64 -1.98 32.95
C LEU A 39 -50.24 -2.36 32.47
N ASP A 40 -50.19 -3.12 31.40
CA ASP A 40 -48.94 -3.48 30.78
C ASP A 40 -48.44 -2.36 29.91
N PHE A 41 -47.15 -2.04 30.01
CA PHE A 41 -46.50 -1.09 29.13
C PHE A 41 -45.73 -1.84 28.03
N ASN A 42 -45.81 -1.33 26.82
CA ASN A 42 -44.98 -1.83 25.74
C ASN A 42 -43.52 -1.64 26.11
N VAL A 43 -42.72 -2.65 25.85
CA VAL A 43 -41.26 -2.58 25.97
C VAL A 43 -40.71 -1.85 24.75
N PRO A 44 -40.16 -0.62 24.94
CA PRO A 44 -39.52 0.06 23.84
C PRO A 44 -38.25 -0.68 23.45
N THR A 45 -37.91 -0.66 22.19
CA THR A 45 -36.64 -1.16 21.67
C THR A 45 -35.69 -0.01 21.43
N VAL A 46 -34.40 -0.30 21.56
CA VAL A 46 -33.31 0.60 21.15
C VAL A 46 -32.48 -0.12 20.10
N ASN A 47 -32.05 0.65 19.14
CA ASN A 47 -31.21 0.21 18.05
C ASN A 47 -30.13 1.27 17.85
N GLU A 48 -28.90 0.86 17.92
CA GLU A 48 -27.76 1.71 17.63
C GLU A 48 -26.71 0.88 16.91
N GLU A 49 -26.21 1.39 15.83
CA GLU A 49 -25.14 0.76 15.07
C GLU A 49 -23.88 1.64 15.17
N LEU A 50 -22.73 1.01 15.45
CA LEU A 50 -21.48 1.73 15.46
C LEU A 50 -21.22 2.29 14.06
N PRO A 51 -20.83 3.58 13.96
CA PRO A 51 -20.49 4.15 12.67
C PRO A 51 -19.31 3.37 12.06
N ILE A 52 -19.46 2.96 10.83
CA ILE A 52 -18.38 2.37 10.06
C ILE A 52 -17.35 3.47 9.80
N THR A 53 -16.14 3.30 10.31
CA THR A 53 -15.06 4.31 10.23
C THR A 53 -14.02 4.00 9.16
N SER A 54 -14.01 2.77 8.65
CA SER A 54 -13.09 2.31 7.60
C SER A 54 -13.75 1.20 6.81
N ALA A 55 -13.19 0.93 5.64
CA ALA A 55 -13.64 -0.13 4.75
C ALA A 55 -12.68 -1.32 4.73
N THR A 56 -13.12 -2.40 4.08
CA THR A 56 -12.28 -3.55 3.74
C THR A 56 -12.34 -3.85 2.25
N LEU A 57 -11.29 -4.46 1.71
CA LEU A 57 -11.26 -4.93 0.34
C LEU A 57 -10.57 -6.30 0.27
N THR A 58 -11.29 -7.31 -0.13
CA THR A 58 -10.71 -8.62 -0.42
C THR A 58 -10.29 -8.68 -1.88
N VAL A 59 -9.02 -8.98 -2.13
CA VAL A 59 -8.46 -9.17 -3.47
C VAL A 59 -8.07 -10.61 -3.64
N LYS A 60 -8.63 -11.27 -4.66
CA LYS A 60 -8.41 -12.69 -4.96
C LYS A 60 -7.77 -12.88 -6.32
N LYS A 61 -6.80 -13.79 -6.39
CA LYS A 61 -6.20 -14.24 -7.65
C LYS A 61 -6.67 -15.63 -8.02
N VAL A 62 -7.10 -15.80 -9.27
CA VAL A 62 -7.48 -17.09 -9.86
C VAL A 62 -6.68 -17.30 -11.15
N VAL A 63 -6.19 -18.50 -11.37
CA VAL A 63 -5.50 -18.88 -12.60
C VAL A 63 -6.12 -20.14 -13.15
N ASN A 64 -6.63 -20.08 -14.36
CA ASN A 64 -7.17 -21.21 -15.08
C ASN A 64 -6.06 -21.93 -15.86
N ASN A 65 -6.16 -23.25 -15.96
CA ASN A 65 -5.29 -24.08 -16.78
C ASN A 65 -3.80 -24.06 -16.39
N SER A 66 -3.45 -23.75 -15.14
CA SER A 66 -2.08 -23.82 -14.64
C SER A 66 -2.01 -24.55 -13.31
N SER A 67 -1.01 -25.40 -13.15
CA SER A 67 -0.59 -26.01 -11.88
C SER A 67 0.72 -25.41 -11.35
N GLU A 68 1.25 -24.38 -12.00
CA GLU A 68 2.50 -23.73 -11.59
C GLU A 68 2.30 -22.81 -10.38
N ASP A 69 3.30 -22.78 -9.50
CA ASP A 69 3.34 -21.92 -8.32
C ASP A 69 3.89 -20.52 -8.70
N LYS A 70 3.18 -19.87 -9.63
CA LYS A 70 3.52 -18.51 -10.10
C LYS A 70 2.93 -17.45 -9.18
N THR A 71 3.68 -16.40 -8.95
CA THR A 71 3.22 -15.19 -8.24
C THR A 71 2.82 -14.11 -9.23
N PHE A 72 1.81 -13.34 -8.88
CA PHE A 72 1.25 -12.23 -9.66
C PHE A 72 1.30 -10.96 -8.81
N ILE A 73 1.71 -9.86 -9.44
CA ILE A 73 1.73 -8.55 -8.78
C ILE A 73 0.44 -7.84 -9.10
N ILE A 74 -0.32 -7.51 -8.06
CA ILE A 74 -1.61 -6.84 -8.16
C ILE A 74 -1.50 -5.47 -7.49
N HIS A 75 -1.84 -4.43 -8.23
CA HIS A 75 -1.78 -3.04 -7.78
C HIS A 75 -3.16 -2.60 -7.30
N VAL A 76 -3.23 -2.08 -6.09
CA VAL A 76 -4.45 -1.53 -5.50
C VAL A 76 -4.26 -0.04 -5.26
N VAL A 77 -5.09 0.79 -5.90
CA VAL A 77 -5.03 2.25 -5.78
C VAL A 77 -6.39 2.78 -5.36
N GLY A 78 -6.47 3.38 -4.18
CA GLY A 78 -7.64 4.10 -3.68
C GLY A 78 -7.54 5.60 -3.94
N ARG A 79 -8.65 6.22 -4.36
CA ARG A 79 -8.76 7.65 -4.63
C ARG A 79 -9.99 8.23 -3.95
N ASP A 80 -9.89 9.47 -3.46
CA ASP A 80 -11.02 10.21 -2.92
C ASP A 80 -11.91 10.83 -4.01
N SER A 81 -12.92 11.59 -3.61
CA SER A 81 -13.84 12.28 -4.51
C SER A 81 -13.17 13.37 -5.38
N GLU A 82 -12.00 13.86 -4.96
CA GLU A 82 -11.20 14.84 -5.71
C GLU A 82 -10.14 14.16 -6.59
N ASN A 83 -10.19 12.81 -6.70
CA ASN A 83 -9.26 11.98 -7.45
C ASN A 83 -7.82 11.95 -6.88
N ALA A 84 -7.62 12.44 -5.65
CA ALA A 84 -6.33 12.30 -4.97
C ALA A 84 -6.13 10.86 -4.49
N VAL A 85 -4.89 10.36 -4.57
CA VAL A 85 -4.56 9.02 -4.07
C VAL A 85 -4.60 9.03 -2.54
N ILE A 86 -5.47 8.21 -1.96
CA ILE A 86 -5.65 8.04 -0.52
C ILE A 86 -5.10 6.69 -0.02
N TYR A 87 -4.86 5.75 -0.94
CA TYR A 87 -4.30 4.45 -0.64
C TYR A 87 -3.57 3.88 -1.86
N LYS A 88 -2.43 3.24 -1.67
CA LYS A 88 -1.73 2.51 -2.72
C LYS A 88 -0.93 1.36 -2.10
N THR A 89 -1.08 0.16 -2.66
CA THR A 89 -0.29 -1.01 -2.28
C THR A 89 -0.15 -1.97 -3.46
N ASP A 90 0.91 -2.78 -3.42
CA ASP A 90 1.12 -3.89 -4.33
C ASP A 90 0.99 -5.20 -3.54
N LEU A 91 0.21 -6.14 -4.07
CA LEU A 91 0.00 -7.46 -3.50
C LEU A 91 0.72 -8.49 -4.37
N ILE A 92 1.32 -9.48 -3.72
CA ILE A 92 1.92 -10.62 -4.42
C ILE A 92 1.07 -11.83 -4.08
N LEU A 93 0.27 -12.29 -5.05
CA LEU A 93 -0.64 -13.42 -4.88
C LEU A 93 -0.31 -14.56 -5.83
N LYS A 94 -0.56 -15.77 -5.37
CA LYS A 94 -0.54 -17.00 -6.16
C LYS A 94 -1.96 -17.40 -6.57
N ASN A 95 -2.05 -18.44 -7.39
CA ASN A 95 -3.35 -19.00 -7.77
C ASN A 95 -4.16 -19.41 -6.53
N ASN A 96 -5.42 -19.01 -6.49
CA ASN A 96 -6.40 -19.20 -5.41
C ASN A 96 -6.02 -18.53 -4.08
N GLU A 97 -5.02 -17.68 -4.04
CA GLU A 97 -4.74 -16.84 -2.87
C GLU A 97 -5.65 -15.60 -2.87
N GLU A 98 -5.99 -15.17 -1.66
CA GLU A 98 -6.71 -13.93 -1.42
C GLU A 98 -6.10 -13.18 -0.24
N VAL A 99 -6.20 -11.86 -0.28
CA VAL A 99 -5.77 -10.95 0.79
C VAL A 99 -6.92 -10.05 1.17
N LEU A 100 -7.17 -9.94 2.46
CA LEU A 100 -8.09 -8.97 3.04
C LEU A 100 -7.31 -7.71 3.43
N LEU A 101 -7.64 -6.60 2.78
CA LEU A 101 -7.16 -5.27 3.11
C LEU A 101 -8.13 -4.64 4.11
N GLU A 102 -7.65 -4.28 5.30
CA GLU A 102 -8.47 -3.74 6.38
C GLU A 102 -8.12 -2.27 6.66
N ASN A 103 -9.04 -1.59 7.32
CA ASN A 103 -8.88 -0.19 7.73
C ASN A 103 -8.64 0.78 6.55
N LEU A 104 -9.24 0.49 5.42
CA LEU A 104 -9.12 1.30 4.22
C LEU A 104 -9.91 2.61 4.35
N PRO A 105 -9.35 3.75 3.89
CA PRO A 105 -10.13 4.98 3.72
C PRO A 105 -11.28 4.77 2.74
N PHE A 106 -12.38 5.46 2.94
CA PHE A 106 -13.49 5.44 1.98
C PHE A 106 -13.08 6.15 0.69
N GLY A 107 -13.45 5.57 -0.44
CA GLY A 107 -13.10 6.09 -1.75
C GLY A 107 -13.26 5.07 -2.86
N LYS A 108 -12.80 5.43 -4.04
CA LYS A 108 -12.85 4.63 -5.25
C LYS A 108 -11.56 3.85 -5.42
N TYR A 109 -11.63 2.53 -5.37
CA TYR A 109 -10.50 1.63 -5.48
C TYR A 109 -10.43 1.02 -6.87
N THR A 110 -9.25 1.09 -7.47
CA THR A 110 -8.93 0.43 -8.73
C THR A 110 -7.92 -0.68 -8.45
N VAL A 111 -8.21 -1.89 -8.92
CA VAL A 111 -7.34 -3.05 -8.79
C VAL A 111 -6.89 -3.48 -10.18
N THR A 112 -5.60 -3.50 -10.41
CA THR A 112 -5.00 -3.90 -11.68
C THR A 112 -3.92 -4.96 -11.44
N GLU A 113 -3.43 -5.57 -12.49
CA GLU A 113 -2.43 -6.62 -12.39
C GLU A 113 -1.34 -6.44 -13.46
N THR A 114 -0.09 -6.67 -13.07
CA THR A 114 0.98 -6.93 -14.04
C THR A 114 0.91 -8.39 -14.48
N VAL A 115 0.40 -8.60 -15.69
CA VAL A 115 0.19 -9.97 -16.23
C VAL A 115 1.51 -10.50 -16.80
N PRO A 116 2.06 -11.62 -16.28
CA PRO A 116 3.22 -12.26 -16.87
C PRO A 116 2.95 -12.75 -18.30
N MET A 117 3.97 -12.76 -19.15
CA MET A 117 3.86 -13.06 -20.59
C MET A 117 3.19 -14.40 -20.92
N GLU A 118 3.29 -15.39 -20.03
CA GLU A 118 2.69 -16.72 -20.22
C GLU A 118 1.21 -16.76 -19.87
N TYR A 119 0.66 -15.65 -19.39
CA TYR A 119 -0.71 -15.54 -18.90
C TYR A 119 -1.49 -14.46 -19.65
N LYS A 120 -2.78 -14.64 -19.69
CA LYS A 120 -3.74 -13.62 -20.16
C LYS A 120 -4.72 -13.32 -19.05
N LEU A 121 -4.92 -12.03 -18.75
CA LEU A 121 -6.03 -11.61 -17.89
C LEU A 121 -7.34 -11.84 -18.64
N GLU A 122 -8.16 -12.76 -18.14
CA GLU A 122 -9.45 -13.10 -18.75
C GLU A 122 -10.59 -12.25 -18.22
N SER A 123 -10.60 -12.06 -16.91
CA SER A 123 -11.61 -11.19 -16.29
C SER A 123 -11.07 -10.53 -15.04
N THR A 124 -11.61 -9.34 -14.76
CA THR A 124 -11.61 -8.73 -13.45
C THR A 124 -13.06 -8.48 -13.07
N GLU A 125 -13.43 -8.90 -11.88
CA GLU A 125 -14.78 -8.80 -11.36
C GLU A 125 -14.74 -8.14 -9.99
N SER A 126 -15.70 -7.26 -9.71
CA SER A 126 -15.79 -6.54 -8.43
C SER A 126 -17.22 -6.46 -7.92
N GLY A 127 -17.39 -6.33 -6.60
CA GLY A 127 -18.69 -6.21 -5.97
C GLY A 127 -18.60 -6.16 -4.45
N TYR A 128 -19.74 -6.12 -3.79
CA TYR A 128 -19.83 -6.04 -2.32
C TYR A 128 -20.19 -7.38 -1.66
N ALA A 129 -20.38 -8.42 -2.45
CA ALA A 129 -20.58 -9.79 -1.98
C ALA A 129 -19.76 -10.75 -2.85
N GLN A 130 -19.02 -11.64 -2.22
CA GLN A 130 -18.12 -12.59 -2.89
C GLN A 130 -18.81 -13.48 -3.93
N THR A 131 -20.11 -13.72 -3.78
CA THR A 131 -20.92 -14.57 -4.67
C THR A 131 -21.65 -13.80 -5.76
N ASN A 132 -21.53 -12.46 -5.80
CA ASN A 132 -22.26 -11.61 -6.74
C ASN A 132 -21.35 -10.49 -7.26
N LEU A 133 -20.32 -10.87 -8.00
CA LEU A 133 -19.39 -9.95 -8.63
C LEU A 133 -19.86 -9.62 -10.05
N SER A 134 -19.60 -8.39 -10.47
CA SER A 134 -19.85 -7.89 -11.82
C SER A 134 -18.52 -7.58 -12.51
N SER A 135 -18.48 -7.64 -13.83
CA SER A 135 -17.29 -7.30 -14.61
C SER A 135 -16.84 -5.86 -14.32
N GLY A 136 -15.59 -5.72 -13.88
CA GLY A 136 -14.95 -4.44 -13.57
C GLY A 136 -13.84 -4.60 -12.54
N ASN A 137 -12.92 -3.66 -12.58
CA ASN A 137 -11.76 -3.60 -11.68
C ASN A 137 -11.83 -2.41 -10.71
N ILE A 138 -12.99 -1.77 -10.62
CA ILE A 138 -13.20 -0.58 -9.80
C ILE A 138 -14.32 -0.84 -8.81
N ILE A 139 -14.11 -0.47 -7.56
CA ILE A 139 -15.10 -0.55 -6.50
C ILE A 139 -15.08 0.73 -5.67
N GLU A 140 -16.25 1.23 -5.28
CA GLU A 140 -16.39 2.40 -4.42
C GLU A 140 -16.75 1.95 -3.00
N LEU A 141 -15.84 2.16 -2.07
CA LEU A 141 -16.02 1.83 -0.66
C LEU A 141 -16.52 3.05 0.11
N SER A 142 -17.56 2.89 0.91
CA SER A 142 -18.21 3.99 1.61
C SER A 142 -18.65 3.59 3.03
N GLN A 143 -19.13 4.57 3.79
CA GLN A 143 -19.71 4.36 5.13
C GLN A 143 -21.00 3.54 5.12
N ASN A 144 -21.57 3.27 3.95
CA ASN A 144 -22.75 2.43 3.85
C ASN A 144 -22.35 0.98 4.17
N LYS A 145 -23.08 0.33 5.08
CA LYS A 145 -22.87 -1.07 5.50
C LYS A 145 -22.77 -2.03 4.31
N ASP A 146 -23.59 -1.83 3.30
CA ASP A 146 -23.60 -2.65 2.09
C ASP A 146 -22.42 -2.37 1.13
N ALA A 147 -21.70 -1.26 1.33
CA ALA A 147 -20.59 -0.82 0.49
C ALA A 147 -19.26 -0.61 1.26
N ALA A 148 -19.21 -1.04 2.51
CA ALA A 148 -17.98 -0.97 3.31
C ALA A 148 -17.03 -2.16 3.09
N ASN A 149 -17.54 -3.27 2.54
CA ASN A 149 -16.76 -4.48 2.30
C ASN A 149 -16.73 -4.79 0.80
N GLY A 150 -15.57 -4.59 0.19
CA GLY A 150 -15.37 -4.81 -1.23
C GLY A 150 -14.72 -6.16 -1.53
N TYR A 151 -14.98 -6.66 -2.73
CA TYR A 151 -14.36 -7.87 -3.28
C TYR A 151 -13.92 -7.62 -4.71
N VAL A 152 -12.69 -8.02 -5.05
CA VAL A 152 -12.18 -8.00 -6.42
C VAL A 152 -11.51 -9.33 -6.71
N THR A 153 -11.88 -9.95 -7.83
CA THR A 153 -11.26 -11.18 -8.31
C THR A 153 -10.64 -10.95 -9.67
N LEU A 154 -9.35 -11.30 -9.81
CA LEU A 154 -8.64 -11.27 -11.09
C LEU A 154 -8.40 -12.70 -11.54
N THR A 155 -8.86 -13.02 -12.76
CA THR A 155 -8.74 -14.36 -13.34
C THR A 155 -7.84 -14.32 -14.56
N ASN A 156 -6.76 -15.09 -14.53
CA ASN A 156 -5.87 -15.31 -15.67
C ASN A 156 -6.03 -16.74 -16.22
N SER A 157 -5.69 -16.92 -17.48
CA SER A 157 -5.43 -18.25 -18.06
C SER A 157 -3.95 -18.39 -18.40
N PHE A 158 -3.44 -19.59 -18.17
CA PHE A 158 -2.10 -20.02 -18.61
C PHE A 158 -2.19 -20.62 -20.01
N GLY A 159 -1.14 -20.44 -20.80
CA GLY A 159 -1.02 -21.07 -22.12
C GLY A 159 -1.14 -20.09 -23.28
N HIS A 160 -1.02 -18.79 -23.05
CA HIS A 160 -1.03 -17.78 -24.12
C HIS A 160 0.36 -17.41 -24.64
N VAL A 161 1.30 -18.34 -24.66
CA VAL A 161 2.38 -18.32 -25.66
C VAL A 161 1.85 -19.02 -26.90
N GLY A 162 0.80 -18.46 -27.46
CA GLY A 162 0.30 -18.88 -28.75
C GLY A 162 1.14 -18.22 -29.83
N PHE A 163 2.08 -18.92 -30.38
CA PHE A 163 2.32 -18.75 -31.80
C PHE A 163 1.00 -19.11 -32.50
N PHE A 164 0.11 -18.16 -32.62
CA PHE A 164 -1.05 -18.35 -33.49
C PHE A 164 -0.52 -18.42 -34.91
N LYS A 165 -0.50 -19.64 -35.43
CA LYS A 165 -0.50 -19.85 -36.85
C LYS A 165 -1.78 -19.16 -37.35
N ALA A 166 -1.63 -18.00 -37.97
CA ALA A 166 -2.74 -17.31 -38.60
C ALA A 166 -3.31 -18.27 -39.64
N THR A 167 -4.49 -18.83 -39.35
CA THR A 167 -5.30 -19.45 -40.38
C THR A 167 -5.88 -18.31 -41.19
N ASP A 168 -5.50 -18.28 -42.48
CA ASP A 168 -6.09 -17.41 -43.50
C ASP A 168 -7.60 -17.62 -43.58
N GLU A 169 -8.37 -16.96 -42.74
CA GLU A 169 -9.77 -16.75 -43.00
C GLU A 169 -9.99 -15.28 -43.44
N LYS A 170 -9.86 -15.06 -44.73
CA LYS A 170 -10.39 -13.89 -45.40
C LYS A 170 -11.90 -13.94 -45.29
N THR A 171 -12.48 -13.36 -44.25
CA THR A 171 -13.90 -13.04 -44.23
C THR A 171 -14.10 -11.73 -44.97
N ASN A 172 -14.33 -11.84 -46.29
CA ASN A 172 -14.76 -10.76 -47.12
C ASN A 172 -16.22 -10.41 -46.80
N TYR A 173 -16.46 -9.36 -46.03
CA TYR A 173 -17.76 -8.68 -46.04
C TYR A 173 -17.68 -7.47 -46.99
N LEU A 174 -18.10 -7.66 -48.22
CA LEU A 174 -18.27 -6.58 -49.18
C LEU A 174 -19.74 -6.21 -49.30
N PRO A 175 -20.13 -4.95 -49.12
CA PRO A 175 -21.35 -4.43 -49.76
C PRO A 175 -21.13 -4.40 -51.29
N ALA A 176 -22.13 -4.83 -52.05
CA ALA A 176 -22.06 -4.86 -53.48
C ALA A 176 -21.71 -3.48 -54.04
N GLY A 177 -20.54 -3.35 -54.70
CA GLY A 177 -20.12 -2.13 -55.43
C GLY A 177 -18.91 -1.41 -54.81
N SER A 178 -18.18 -1.93 -53.86
CA SER A 178 -17.05 -1.26 -53.24
C SER A 178 -15.70 -1.92 -53.52
N GLU A 179 -14.75 -1.08 -53.72
CA GLU A 179 -13.33 -1.27 -53.84
C GLU A 179 -12.72 -1.97 -52.59
N THR A 180 -11.61 -2.61 -52.75
CA THR A 180 -10.98 -3.56 -51.81
C THR A 180 -10.85 -3.02 -50.38
N ILE A 181 -11.66 -3.53 -49.47
CA ILE A 181 -11.46 -3.32 -48.03
C ILE A 181 -10.41 -4.35 -47.54
N ASN A 182 -9.30 -3.87 -47.01
CA ASN A 182 -8.24 -4.68 -46.48
C ASN A 182 -8.24 -4.58 -44.95
N ASN A 183 -8.11 -5.73 -44.31
CA ASN A 183 -7.84 -5.82 -42.86
C ASN A 183 -6.34 -6.03 -42.64
N TYR A 184 -5.85 -5.38 -41.62
CA TYR A 184 -4.45 -5.44 -41.23
C TYR A 184 -4.35 -5.82 -39.76
N GLU A 185 -3.43 -6.73 -39.42
CA GLU A 185 -3.18 -7.12 -38.04
C GLU A 185 -1.70 -6.87 -37.72
N TYR A 186 -1.44 -6.29 -36.56
CA TYR A 186 -0.10 -5.94 -36.12
C TYR A 186 0.14 -6.37 -34.68
N ASN A 187 1.35 -6.86 -34.45
CA ASN A 187 1.92 -7.04 -33.13
C ASN A 187 2.89 -5.88 -32.86
N VAL A 188 2.81 -5.34 -31.67
CA VAL A 188 3.69 -4.25 -31.22
C VAL A 188 4.38 -4.69 -29.97
N SER A 189 5.70 -4.61 -29.96
CA SER A 189 6.51 -4.91 -28.79
C SER A 189 7.62 -3.89 -28.61
N GLY A 190 8.16 -3.81 -27.42
CA GLY A 190 9.29 -2.91 -27.18
C GLY A 190 9.75 -2.94 -25.73
N ASN A 191 10.75 -2.13 -25.48
CA ASN A 191 11.21 -1.82 -24.14
C ASN A 191 11.01 -0.31 -23.94
N VAL A 192 10.45 0.05 -22.80
CA VAL A 192 10.70 1.41 -22.32
C VAL A 192 12.20 1.53 -22.20
N LYS A 193 12.70 2.64 -22.71
CA LYS A 193 14.07 3.00 -22.43
C LYS A 193 14.21 2.88 -20.91
N SER A 194 14.97 1.87 -20.46
CA SER A 194 15.54 1.97 -19.14
C SER A 194 16.19 3.33 -19.18
N THR A 195 15.46 4.34 -18.74
CA THR A 195 16.09 5.62 -18.54
C THR A 195 17.20 5.25 -17.61
N THR A 196 18.41 5.30 -18.10
CA THR A 196 19.64 5.15 -17.32
C THR A 196 19.72 6.20 -16.21
N VAL A 197 18.72 6.98 -16.05
CA VAL A 197 18.42 7.81 -14.89
C VAL A 197 17.52 6.94 -13.99
N LYS A 198 18.16 5.98 -13.35
CA LYS A 198 17.60 5.35 -12.16
C LYS A 198 17.13 6.50 -11.26
N ALA A 199 15.81 6.63 -11.07
CA ALA A 199 15.27 7.77 -10.34
C ALA A 199 15.87 7.82 -8.93
N PRO A 200 16.32 8.98 -8.44
CA PRO A 200 16.84 9.10 -7.10
C PRO A 200 15.74 8.78 -6.09
N GLN A 201 16.08 8.02 -5.08
CA GLN A 201 15.15 7.60 -4.03
C GLN A 201 15.41 8.38 -2.75
N ASP A 202 14.34 8.70 -2.03
CA ASP A 202 14.42 9.25 -0.68
C ASP A 202 14.10 8.16 0.32
N VAL A 203 15.05 7.83 1.19
CA VAL A 203 14.86 6.74 2.16
C VAL A 203 15.14 7.22 3.58
N VAL A 204 14.15 7.06 4.46
CA VAL A 204 14.36 7.19 5.90
C VAL A 204 14.67 5.81 6.48
N LEU A 205 15.81 5.69 7.14
CA LEU A 205 16.23 4.50 7.87
C LEU A 205 15.99 4.74 9.36
N LEU A 206 14.94 4.14 9.93
CA LEU A 206 14.65 4.17 11.36
C LEU A 206 15.18 2.90 12.02
N LEU A 207 16.27 3.04 12.76
CA LEU A 207 17.09 1.94 13.23
C LEU A 207 17.06 1.81 14.75
N ASP A 208 16.67 0.64 15.23
CA ASP A 208 16.74 0.29 16.63
C ASP A 208 18.20 0.18 17.10
N LYS A 209 18.52 0.92 18.17
CA LYS A 209 19.78 0.78 18.90
C LYS A 209 19.55 0.47 20.40
N SER A 210 18.41 -0.11 20.76
CA SER A 210 18.11 -0.53 22.12
C SER A 210 19.12 -1.55 22.64
N GLY A 211 19.11 -1.79 23.94
CA GLY A 211 20.07 -2.69 24.60
C GLY A 211 20.03 -4.12 24.08
N SER A 212 18.86 -4.63 23.66
CA SER A 212 18.69 -5.95 23.04
C SER A 212 19.48 -6.14 21.75
N MET A 213 19.76 -5.05 21.04
CA MET A 213 20.57 -5.08 19.81
C MET A 213 22.03 -5.51 20.03
N ASP A 214 22.50 -5.54 21.28
CA ASP A 214 23.84 -6.07 21.63
C ASP A 214 23.83 -7.60 21.81
N GLU A 215 22.66 -8.23 21.85
CA GLU A 215 22.56 -9.68 21.93
C GLU A 215 23.16 -10.38 20.72
N SER A 216 23.77 -11.55 20.99
CA SER A 216 24.44 -12.34 19.94
C SER A 216 23.45 -13.01 19.00
N MET A 217 23.75 -12.95 17.70
CA MET A 217 23.07 -13.66 16.63
C MET A 217 24.11 -14.13 15.60
N ASN A 218 24.17 -15.42 15.34
CA ASN A 218 25.10 -15.99 14.34
C ASN A 218 26.57 -15.53 14.51
N GLY A 219 27.07 -15.44 15.76
CA GLY A 219 28.47 -15.13 16.07
C GLY A 219 28.82 -13.63 16.15
N SER A 220 27.87 -12.73 15.96
CA SER A 220 28.03 -11.27 16.13
C SER A 220 26.79 -10.68 16.79
N SER A 221 26.85 -9.42 17.25
CA SER A 221 25.65 -8.77 17.78
C SER A 221 24.63 -8.46 16.69
N ARG A 222 23.34 -8.44 17.04
CA ARG A 222 22.25 -8.02 16.15
C ARG A 222 22.55 -6.66 15.52
N LEU A 223 23.06 -5.72 16.31
CA LEU A 223 23.47 -4.40 15.83
C LEU A 223 24.57 -4.46 14.78
N THR A 224 25.53 -5.39 14.93
CA THR A 224 26.60 -5.59 13.93
C THR A 224 26.02 -6.05 12.59
N HIS A 225 25.09 -7.00 12.62
CA HIS A 225 24.39 -7.46 11.43
C HIS A 225 23.56 -6.35 10.80
N LEU A 226 22.80 -5.59 11.60
CA LEU A 226 22.04 -4.44 11.12
C LEU A 226 22.94 -3.41 10.41
N LYS A 227 24.02 -2.97 11.05
CA LYS A 227 24.97 -2.02 10.48
C LYS A 227 25.51 -2.48 9.14
N ASN A 228 25.90 -3.76 9.03
CA ASN A 228 26.43 -4.31 7.79
C ASN A 228 25.39 -4.30 6.67
N ASN A 229 24.14 -4.66 6.98
CA ASN A 229 23.06 -4.66 5.99
C ASN A 229 22.64 -3.26 5.58
N VAL A 230 22.59 -2.31 6.52
CA VAL A 230 22.32 -0.89 6.22
C VAL A 230 23.41 -0.31 5.30
N ILE A 231 24.69 -0.62 5.58
CA ILE A 231 25.80 -0.16 4.71
C ILE A 231 25.67 -0.77 3.30
N LYS A 232 25.37 -2.08 3.19
CA LYS A 232 25.13 -2.72 1.89
C LYS A 232 23.96 -2.06 1.15
N PHE A 233 22.88 -1.76 1.86
CA PHE A 233 21.71 -1.10 1.31
C PHE A 233 22.05 0.31 0.79
N ILE A 234 22.73 1.14 1.58
CA ILE A 234 23.18 2.47 1.17
C ILE A 234 24.14 2.39 -0.04
N THR A 235 25.02 1.38 -0.06
CA THR A 235 25.91 1.16 -1.20
C THR A 235 25.12 0.86 -2.48
N LYS A 236 24.16 -0.06 -2.41
CA LYS A 236 23.28 -0.36 -3.55
C LYS A 236 22.48 0.87 -3.99
N LEU A 237 21.99 1.67 -3.04
CA LEU A 237 21.24 2.87 -3.33
C LEU A 237 22.11 3.91 -4.04
N TYR A 238 23.36 4.08 -3.61
CA TYR A 238 24.34 4.95 -4.27
C TYR A 238 24.71 4.44 -5.68
N GLU A 239 24.93 3.14 -5.84
CA GLU A 239 25.20 2.51 -7.15
C GLU A 239 23.98 2.59 -8.09
N HIS A 240 22.79 2.56 -7.51
CA HIS A 240 21.54 2.75 -8.27
C HIS A 240 21.44 4.18 -8.77
N ASN A 241 21.50 5.17 -7.87
CA ASN A 241 21.55 6.59 -8.21
C ASN A 241 22.27 7.38 -7.11
N PRO A 242 23.44 7.99 -7.39
CA PRO A 242 24.19 8.79 -6.41
C PRO A 242 23.44 10.02 -5.87
N ASP A 243 22.39 10.45 -6.59
CA ASP A 243 21.55 11.57 -6.18
C ASP A 243 20.44 11.16 -5.20
N SER A 244 20.31 9.86 -4.91
CA SER A 244 19.43 9.38 -3.85
C SER A 244 19.79 10.00 -2.51
N ARG A 245 18.74 10.28 -1.71
CA ARG A 245 18.89 10.90 -0.39
C ARG A 245 18.54 9.90 0.71
N VAL A 246 19.27 9.97 1.80
CA VAL A 246 18.96 9.17 2.98
C VAL A 246 18.85 10.06 4.22
N SER A 247 17.96 9.69 5.12
CA SER A 247 17.92 10.17 6.49
C SER A 247 18.09 8.98 7.43
N VAL A 248 18.99 9.07 8.39
CA VAL A 248 19.26 8.00 9.36
C VAL A 248 18.82 8.47 10.73
N ILE A 249 17.78 7.85 11.25
CA ILE A 249 17.25 8.08 12.59
C ILE A 249 17.48 6.82 13.41
N THR A 250 18.06 6.94 14.56
CA THR A 250 18.21 5.85 15.54
C THR A 250 17.26 6.07 16.70
N PHE A 251 16.77 5.02 17.30
CA PHE A 251 15.95 5.12 18.51
C PHE A 251 16.36 4.12 19.59
N ALA A 252 16.20 4.55 20.84
CA ALA A 252 16.37 3.78 22.05
C ALA A 252 15.48 4.40 23.14
N TYR A 253 16.01 5.08 24.17
CA TYR A 253 15.23 5.95 25.08
C TYR A 253 14.76 7.25 24.39
N SER A 254 15.43 7.67 23.34
CA SER A 254 15.09 8.85 22.54
C SER A 254 15.38 8.57 21.07
N ALA A 255 14.81 9.38 20.20
CA ALA A 255 15.17 9.39 18.79
C ALA A 255 16.36 10.34 18.56
N ASP A 256 17.22 10.00 17.58
CA ASP A 256 18.40 10.76 17.21
C ASP A 256 18.66 10.66 15.70
N GLY A 257 18.50 11.76 14.99
CA GLY A 257 18.78 11.90 13.55
C GLY A 257 20.13 12.54 13.24
N SER A 258 20.99 12.77 14.26
CA SER A 258 22.23 13.53 14.14
C SER A 258 23.24 12.96 13.12
N ILE A 259 23.15 11.65 12.82
CA ILE A 259 24.00 11.00 11.81
C ILE A 259 23.89 11.69 10.44
N THR A 260 22.71 12.16 10.08
CA THR A 260 22.41 12.89 8.84
C THR A 260 21.95 14.33 9.10
N ASN A 261 22.41 14.94 10.21
CA ASN A 261 22.07 16.31 10.61
C ASN A 261 20.55 16.56 10.72
N ASN A 262 19.79 15.56 11.18
CA ASN A 262 18.33 15.59 11.31
C ASN A 262 17.62 15.94 9.99
N ASN A 263 18.16 15.50 8.85
CA ASN A 263 17.59 15.79 7.54
C ASN A 263 17.91 14.68 6.52
N PHE A 264 17.31 14.78 5.35
CA PHE A 264 17.76 14.04 4.18
C PHE A 264 19.08 14.60 3.67
N VAL A 265 20.04 13.70 3.42
CA VAL A 265 21.33 14.03 2.83
C VAL A 265 21.48 13.29 1.50
N LYS A 266 21.88 14.01 0.46
CA LYS A 266 22.16 13.43 -0.85
C LYS A 266 23.49 12.68 -0.78
N LEU A 267 23.50 11.43 -1.25
CA LEU A 267 24.65 10.55 -1.09
C LEU A 267 25.91 11.04 -1.81
N SER A 268 25.73 11.71 -2.96
CA SER A 268 26.84 12.31 -3.73
C SER A 268 27.36 13.64 -3.17
N ASP A 269 26.60 14.33 -2.30
CA ASP A 269 26.99 15.64 -1.79
C ASP A 269 28.17 15.55 -0.83
N ILE A 270 28.99 16.57 -0.84
CA ILE A 270 30.12 16.72 0.08
C ILE A 270 29.61 17.01 1.49
N LYS A 271 29.96 16.14 2.42
CA LYS A 271 29.72 16.33 3.85
C LYS A 271 30.76 17.24 4.48
N SER A 272 32.06 17.01 4.17
CA SER A 272 33.17 17.74 4.77
C SER A 272 34.46 17.46 3.99
N GLY A 273 35.24 18.51 3.65
CA GLY A 273 36.45 18.33 2.86
C GLY A 273 36.19 17.67 1.52
N ASN A 274 36.81 16.53 1.25
CA ASN A 274 36.58 15.71 0.07
C ASN A 274 35.70 14.49 0.36
N GLU A 275 35.10 14.40 1.55
CA GLU A 275 34.28 13.28 1.96
C GLU A 275 32.81 13.50 1.59
N THR A 276 32.23 12.59 0.79
CA THR A 276 30.80 12.59 0.49
C THR A 276 29.99 11.99 1.64
N TRP A 277 28.67 12.23 1.64
CA TRP A 277 27.77 11.58 2.60
C TRP A 277 27.81 10.06 2.47
N TYR A 278 27.87 9.53 1.24
CA TYR A 278 28.05 8.10 1.00
C TYR A 278 29.29 7.55 1.72
N THR A 279 30.47 8.17 1.50
CA THR A 279 31.71 7.73 2.13
C THR A 279 31.64 7.80 3.65
N TYR A 280 31.09 8.89 4.20
CA TYR A 280 30.94 9.04 5.65
C TYR A 280 30.02 7.98 6.26
N LEU A 281 28.88 7.69 5.63
CA LEU A 281 27.91 6.72 6.16
C LEU A 281 28.44 5.28 6.10
N THR A 282 29.26 4.94 5.12
CA THR A 282 29.68 3.54 4.86
C THR A 282 31.08 3.20 5.37
N LYS A 283 31.93 4.15 5.68
CA LYS A 283 33.30 3.89 6.16
C LYS A 283 33.33 3.23 7.54
N ASN A 284 34.44 2.55 7.86
CA ASN A 284 34.61 1.79 9.10
C ASN A 284 34.51 2.61 10.40
N ASN A 285 34.89 3.90 10.36
CA ASN A 285 34.82 4.82 11.50
C ASN A 285 33.81 5.93 11.24
N GLY A 286 32.79 5.68 10.42
CA GLY A 286 31.78 6.66 10.02
C GLY A 286 30.40 6.39 10.59
N GLY A 287 29.43 7.22 10.19
CA GLY A 287 28.09 7.33 10.71
C GLY A 287 27.46 6.02 11.21
N ILE A 288 27.18 5.07 10.30
CA ILE A 288 26.49 3.82 10.64
C ILE A 288 27.31 2.93 11.61
N LYS A 289 28.62 2.83 11.39
CA LYS A 289 29.49 1.99 12.24
C LYS A 289 29.62 2.50 13.69
N ASN A 290 29.39 3.78 13.91
CA ASN A 290 29.50 4.41 15.23
C ASN A 290 28.24 4.23 16.11
N ILE A 291 27.13 3.70 15.59
CA ILE A 291 25.95 3.41 16.36
C ILE A 291 26.30 2.39 17.46
N LYS A 292 25.87 2.65 18.68
CA LYS A 292 26.07 1.78 19.85
C LYS A 292 24.72 1.38 20.45
N ALA A 293 24.59 0.13 20.85
CA ALA A 293 23.41 -0.35 21.52
C ALA A 293 23.32 0.18 22.94
N SER A 294 22.18 0.74 23.32
CA SER A 294 21.87 1.11 24.71
C SER A 294 20.43 1.55 24.85
N GLY A 295 19.84 1.35 26.03
CA GLY A 295 18.54 1.93 26.38
C GLY A 295 17.33 1.05 26.03
N GLY A 296 16.13 1.65 26.12
CA GLY A 296 14.85 1.01 25.81
C GLY A 296 14.49 1.08 24.32
N THR A 297 13.22 0.81 24.00
CA THR A 297 12.72 0.69 22.60
C THR A 297 11.57 1.66 22.37
N GLN A 298 11.86 2.97 22.40
CA GLN A 298 10.89 4.05 22.21
C GLN A 298 10.65 4.31 20.70
N ILE A 299 10.08 3.34 20.01
CA ILE A 299 9.85 3.37 18.56
C ILE A 299 8.89 4.49 18.13
N ASP A 300 7.99 4.89 19.02
CA ASP A 300 7.06 6.01 18.81
C ASP A 300 7.79 7.35 18.65
N LEU A 301 8.82 7.61 19.46
CA LEU A 301 9.68 8.79 19.29
C LEU A 301 10.43 8.74 17.95
N GLY A 302 10.90 7.55 17.57
CA GLY A 302 11.53 7.35 16.27
C GLY A 302 10.60 7.72 15.12
N LEU A 303 9.36 7.21 15.14
CA LEU A 303 8.36 7.50 14.10
C LEU A 303 7.88 8.95 14.12
N TYR A 304 7.80 9.57 15.29
CA TYR A 304 7.51 11.00 15.40
C TYR A 304 8.60 11.83 14.68
N GLU A 305 9.87 11.50 14.89
CA GLU A 305 10.98 12.18 14.20
C GLU A 305 10.95 11.90 12.69
N VAL A 306 10.66 10.67 12.26
CA VAL A 306 10.44 10.34 10.84
C VAL A 306 9.37 11.23 10.23
N ARG A 307 8.22 11.36 10.89
CA ARG A 307 7.11 12.21 10.43
C ARG A 307 7.54 13.68 10.30
N ASN A 308 8.28 14.21 11.28
CA ASN A 308 8.78 15.58 11.26
C ASN A 308 9.70 15.82 10.07
N GLN A 309 10.66 14.93 9.83
CA GLN A 309 11.60 15.04 8.72
C GLN A 309 10.91 14.90 7.36
N LEU A 310 9.99 13.96 7.20
CA LEU A 310 9.20 13.82 5.98
C LEU A 310 8.30 15.05 5.73
N SER A 311 7.74 15.63 6.77
CA SER A 311 6.87 16.82 6.65
C SER A 311 7.65 18.07 6.25
N SER A 312 8.94 18.15 6.60
CA SER A 312 9.84 19.26 6.26
C SER A 312 10.63 19.03 4.97
N ALA A 313 10.64 17.81 4.44
CA ALA A 313 11.38 17.49 3.23
C ALA A 313 10.80 18.21 2.01
N THR A 314 11.67 18.97 1.33
CA THR A 314 11.37 19.56 0.03
C THR A 314 11.97 18.67 -1.06
N GLY A 315 11.17 18.22 -2.01
CA GLY A 315 11.62 17.43 -3.14
C GLY A 315 10.51 16.52 -3.68
N GLU A 316 10.62 16.18 -4.95
CA GLU A 316 9.62 15.38 -5.70
C GLU A 316 9.90 13.87 -5.69
N ASN A 317 10.97 13.42 -5.00
CA ASN A 317 11.33 12.01 -4.99
C ASN A 317 10.34 11.18 -4.16
N ASN A 318 10.08 9.96 -4.62
CA ASN A 318 9.35 8.97 -3.84
C ASN A 318 10.09 8.69 -2.53
N SER A 319 9.41 8.91 -1.41
CA SER A 319 10.01 8.71 -0.08
C SER A 319 9.49 7.43 0.54
N SER A 320 10.40 6.58 1.01
CA SER A 320 10.12 5.34 1.72
C SER A 320 10.74 5.35 3.12
N VAL A 321 10.09 4.69 4.05
CA VAL A 321 10.57 4.52 5.43
C VAL A 321 10.89 3.05 5.66
N ILE A 322 12.09 2.75 6.15
CA ILE A 322 12.49 1.41 6.55
C ILE A 322 12.68 1.41 8.07
N VAL A 323 11.84 0.68 8.77
CA VAL A 323 11.90 0.51 10.21
C VAL A 323 12.52 -0.83 10.53
N PHE A 324 13.57 -0.85 11.31
CA PHE A 324 14.16 -2.07 11.85
C PHE A 324 14.09 -2.07 13.37
N THR A 325 13.62 -3.17 13.96
CA THR A 325 13.62 -3.39 15.41
C THR A 325 13.73 -4.88 15.76
N ASP A 326 14.41 -5.18 16.87
CA ASP A 326 14.55 -6.53 17.42
C ASP A 326 13.73 -6.73 18.71
N GLY A 327 13.07 -5.68 19.20
CA GLY A 327 12.43 -5.65 20.49
C GLY A 327 11.00 -5.14 20.47
N GLN A 328 10.25 -5.61 21.47
CA GLN A 328 8.94 -5.06 21.77
C GLN A 328 9.06 -3.59 22.22
N PRO A 329 8.06 -2.74 21.90
CA PRO A 329 8.08 -1.34 22.30
C PRO A 329 8.22 -1.13 23.81
N GLY A 330 8.76 0.03 24.20
CA GLY A 330 8.96 0.44 25.60
C GLY A 330 10.18 -0.21 26.27
N ASN A 331 10.36 0.04 27.57
CA ASN A 331 11.49 -0.51 28.32
C ASN A 331 11.24 -1.95 28.80
N LYS A 332 9.98 -2.34 28.94
CA LYS A 332 9.55 -3.66 29.48
C LYS A 332 8.72 -4.47 28.48
N GLY A 333 8.65 -4.03 27.24
CA GLY A 333 7.85 -4.68 26.20
C GLY A 333 6.35 -4.70 26.51
N PHE A 334 5.63 -5.62 25.92
CA PHE A 334 4.20 -5.83 26.16
C PHE A 334 3.94 -6.46 27.53
N ASN A 335 4.10 -5.66 28.58
CA ASN A 335 3.92 -6.09 29.97
C ASN A 335 2.92 -5.17 30.69
N THR A 336 1.80 -5.75 31.13
CA THR A 336 0.70 -5.04 31.80
C THR A 336 1.01 -4.60 33.23
N SER A 337 2.07 -5.12 33.85
CA SER A 337 2.45 -4.78 35.23
C SER A 337 3.09 -3.39 35.36
N TYR A 338 3.44 -2.74 34.26
CA TYR A 338 4.09 -1.45 34.27
C TYR A 338 3.11 -0.36 33.79
N ASN A 339 2.88 0.63 34.65
CA ASN A 339 1.97 1.75 34.38
C ASN A 339 2.70 2.99 33.83
N ASP A 340 4.02 3.07 34.00
CA ASP A 340 4.81 4.16 33.40
C ASP A 340 4.74 4.08 31.88
N TYR A 341 4.55 5.21 31.22
CA TYR A 341 4.41 5.27 29.77
C TYR A 341 5.64 4.68 29.06
N ASP A 342 6.83 5.09 29.50
CA ASP A 342 8.09 4.69 28.86
C ASP A 342 8.44 3.22 29.10
N ASP A 343 7.91 2.62 30.16
CA ASP A 343 8.10 1.19 30.47
C ASP A 343 7.03 0.30 29.81
N ASN A 344 5.85 0.84 29.51
CA ASN A 344 4.72 0.07 29.01
C ASN A 344 4.72 0.00 27.47
N GLY A 345 5.11 -1.14 26.92
CA GLY A 345 5.17 -1.37 25.48
C GLY A 345 3.85 -1.28 24.75
N TYR A 346 2.71 -1.56 25.40
CA TYR A 346 1.39 -1.39 24.79
C TYR A 346 1.12 0.07 24.45
N ARG A 347 1.47 1.01 25.35
CA ARG A 347 1.25 2.44 25.14
C ARG A 347 2.21 3.02 24.11
N VAL A 348 3.49 2.69 24.21
CA VAL A 348 4.52 3.08 23.23
C VAL A 348 4.16 2.53 21.84
N GLY A 349 3.75 1.26 21.78
CA GLY A 349 3.32 0.65 20.52
C GLY A 349 2.08 1.29 19.91
N ALA A 350 1.06 1.59 20.73
CA ALA A 350 -0.15 2.26 20.26
C ALA A 350 0.16 3.67 19.72
N GLU A 351 1.08 4.40 20.36
CA GLU A 351 1.54 5.69 19.87
C GLU A 351 2.34 5.55 18.57
N ALA A 352 3.18 4.55 18.47
CA ALA A 352 3.90 4.24 17.24
C ALA A 352 2.94 4.01 16.06
N LEU A 353 1.82 3.30 16.29
CA LEU A 353 0.78 3.11 15.28
C LEU A 353 0.10 4.43 14.88
N ASN A 354 -0.15 5.35 15.84
CA ASN A 354 -0.68 6.67 15.52
C ASN A 354 0.26 7.45 14.59
N GLN A 355 1.57 7.45 14.90
CA GLN A 355 2.57 8.13 14.06
C GLN A 355 2.70 7.44 12.67
N ALA A 356 2.66 6.11 12.64
CA ALA A 356 2.69 5.36 11.39
C ALA A 356 1.50 5.68 10.48
N ASP A 357 0.29 5.85 11.03
CA ASP A 357 -0.88 6.21 10.24
C ASP A 357 -0.73 7.60 9.59
N PHE A 358 -0.19 8.59 10.31
CA PHE A 358 0.13 9.88 9.71
C PHE A 358 1.20 9.82 8.61
N ILE A 359 2.07 8.83 8.64
CA ILE A 359 3.07 8.60 7.58
C ILE A 359 2.44 7.87 6.39
N LYS A 360 1.66 6.80 6.64
CA LYS A 360 1.12 5.92 5.61
C LYS A 360 0.00 6.54 4.79
N PHE A 361 -0.95 7.17 5.45
CA PHE A 361 -2.14 7.68 4.77
C PHE A 361 -1.90 9.10 4.26
N SER A 362 -2.61 9.47 3.18
CA SER A 362 -2.57 10.82 2.62
C SER A 362 -3.83 11.61 3.00
N GLY A 363 -3.83 12.91 2.71
CA GLY A 363 -4.99 13.77 2.94
C GLY A 363 -5.13 14.26 4.38
N ASN A 364 -6.33 14.73 4.75
CA ASN A 364 -6.63 15.21 6.08
C ASN A 364 -7.18 14.06 6.93
N LEU A 365 -6.38 13.58 7.85
CA LEU A 365 -6.74 12.48 8.74
C LEU A 365 -7.44 13.05 9.99
N THR A 366 -8.50 12.37 10.42
CA THR A 366 -9.25 12.69 11.64
C THR A 366 -9.50 11.41 12.43
N GLY A 367 -9.58 11.54 13.75
CA GLY A 367 -9.95 10.40 14.60
C GLY A 367 -8.84 9.37 14.87
N ILE A 368 -7.58 9.66 14.53
CA ILE A 368 -6.46 8.75 14.78
C ILE A 368 -6.30 8.50 16.27
N ASN A 369 -6.57 7.28 16.71
CA ASN A 369 -6.51 6.86 18.11
C ASN A 369 -6.29 5.34 18.24
N ASN A 370 -5.16 4.85 17.78
CA ASN A 370 -4.81 3.43 17.82
C ASN A 370 -4.64 2.91 19.25
N TYR A 371 -4.93 1.62 19.44
CA TYR A 371 -4.68 0.91 20.67
C TYR A 371 -4.03 -0.46 20.40
N ILE A 372 -3.40 -1.01 21.42
CA ILE A 372 -2.96 -2.41 21.44
C ILE A 372 -3.70 -3.09 22.59
N GLU A 373 -4.30 -4.23 22.30
CA GLU A 373 -5.03 -5.03 23.28
C GLU A 373 -4.12 -6.08 23.91
N SER A 374 -4.18 -6.17 25.22
CA SER A 374 -3.45 -7.19 25.98
C SER A 374 -4.25 -8.50 26.05
N SER A 375 -3.60 -9.57 26.44
CA SER A 375 -4.19 -10.91 26.54
C SER A 375 -5.41 -11.01 27.47
N ASN A 376 -5.60 -10.05 28.39
CA ASN A 376 -6.75 -9.96 29.29
C ASN A 376 -7.86 -9.02 28.75
N GLY A 377 -7.78 -8.57 27.50
CA GLY A 377 -8.77 -7.71 26.87
C GLY A 377 -8.65 -6.22 27.21
N SER A 378 -7.61 -5.80 27.94
CA SER A 378 -7.39 -4.38 28.25
C SER A 378 -6.82 -3.63 27.03
N LYS A 379 -7.44 -2.52 26.66
CA LYS A 379 -7.00 -1.66 25.56
C LYS A 379 -6.05 -0.56 26.05
N TYR A 380 -4.87 -0.50 25.47
CA TYR A 380 -3.83 0.49 25.79
C TYR A 380 -3.67 1.44 24.61
N TYR A 381 -3.95 2.70 24.84
CA TYR A 381 -3.88 3.76 23.84
C TYR A 381 -2.59 4.56 23.93
N GLY A 382 -2.24 5.23 22.85
CA GLY A 382 -1.05 6.05 22.76
C GLY A 382 -1.07 7.32 23.60
N HIS A 383 -0.16 8.23 23.30
CA HIS A 383 0.03 9.47 24.05
C HIS A 383 -1.17 10.42 23.87
N LYS A 384 -1.49 11.21 24.91
CA LYS A 384 -2.62 12.15 24.94
C LYS A 384 -2.40 13.38 24.05
N ASN A 385 -1.17 13.83 23.94
CA ASN A 385 -0.79 15.07 23.24
C ASN A 385 -0.15 14.79 21.89
N ASP A 386 -0.31 15.71 20.94
CA ASP A 386 0.34 15.62 19.63
C ASP A 386 1.86 15.74 19.72
N ASP A 387 2.38 16.47 20.72
CA ASP A 387 3.81 16.54 21.02
C ASP A 387 4.18 15.44 22.03
N ILE A 388 4.55 14.29 21.51
CA ILE A 388 4.91 13.11 22.31
C ILE A 388 6.23 13.25 23.06
N THR A 389 6.98 14.34 22.85
CA THR A 389 8.23 14.61 23.57
C THR A 389 8.00 15.26 24.91
N LYS A 390 6.79 15.77 25.17
CA LYS A 390 6.43 16.47 26.40
C LYS A 390 5.65 15.60 27.38
N ASN A 391 6.06 15.64 28.65
CA ASN A 391 5.32 15.06 29.80
C ASN A 391 4.99 13.56 29.68
N ARG A 392 5.86 12.75 29.09
CA ARG A 392 5.65 11.28 28.97
C ARG A 392 5.45 10.60 30.32
N SER A 393 6.24 10.97 31.32
CA SER A 393 6.19 10.40 32.68
C SER A 393 4.90 10.73 33.47
N ASN A 394 4.12 11.73 33.04
CA ASN A 394 2.89 12.14 33.72
C ASN A 394 1.61 11.47 33.18
N ASN A 395 1.72 10.58 32.22
CA ASN A 395 0.59 9.81 31.69
C ASN A 395 0.27 8.59 32.59
N ASN A 396 -0.14 8.87 33.82
CA ASN A 396 -0.62 7.84 34.74
C ASN A 396 -1.85 7.11 34.19
N SER A 397 -2.03 5.86 34.61
CA SER A 397 -3.11 4.94 34.25
C SER A 397 -4.54 5.49 34.39
N ASN A 398 -4.72 6.61 35.09
CA ASN A 398 -6.02 7.28 35.26
C ASN A 398 -6.46 8.14 34.06
N ASP A 399 -5.63 8.32 33.02
CA ASP A 399 -5.96 9.09 31.82
C ASP A 399 -6.76 8.29 30.76
N ALA A 400 -7.27 7.11 31.12
CA ALA A 400 -8.03 6.24 30.23
C ALA A 400 -9.34 6.85 29.68
N GLY A 401 -9.80 7.96 30.25
CA GLY A 401 -11.12 8.53 29.95
C GLY A 401 -11.15 9.73 29.01
N ASN A 402 -10.03 10.35 28.66
CA ASN A 402 -10.07 11.61 27.89
C ASN A 402 -9.09 11.56 26.72
N ARG A 403 -9.45 10.77 25.72
CA ARG A 403 -8.65 10.58 24.49
C ARG A 403 -9.08 11.58 23.46
N THR A 404 -8.20 12.48 23.08
CA THR A 404 -8.44 13.35 21.93
C THR A 404 -8.08 12.58 20.66
N ASN A 405 -9.07 12.34 19.82
CA ASN A 405 -8.84 11.91 18.46
C ASN A 405 -7.89 12.89 17.78
N ARG A 406 -6.81 12.40 17.23
CA ARG A 406 -5.84 13.24 16.55
C ARG A 406 -6.30 13.51 15.13
N SER A 407 -6.01 14.71 14.68
CA SER A 407 -6.28 15.13 13.31
C SER A 407 -5.05 15.82 12.75
N GLY A 408 -4.79 15.66 11.47
CA GLY A 408 -3.66 16.29 10.81
C GLY A 408 -3.48 15.82 9.39
N LYS A 409 -2.54 16.43 8.67
CA LYS A 409 -2.22 16.03 7.31
C LYS A 409 -1.39 14.74 7.33
N GLY A 410 -1.87 13.75 6.61
CA GLY A 410 -1.12 12.53 6.32
C GLY A 410 -0.16 12.72 5.16
N LEU A 411 0.89 11.90 5.11
CA LEU A 411 2.02 12.07 4.20
C LEU A 411 1.97 11.13 2.98
N GLY A 412 1.18 10.05 3.04
CA GLY A 412 1.05 9.08 1.93
C GLY A 412 2.37 8.39 1.57
N LYS A 413 3.15 7.98 2.58
CA LYS A 413 4.47 7.36 2.38
C LYS A 413 4.46 5.88 2.75
N THR A 414 5.25 5.09 2.04
CA THR A 414 5.36 3.65 2.31
C THR A 414 6.28 3.38 3.50
N ILE A 415 5.80 2.58 4.45
CA ILE A 415 6.58 2.07 5.58
C ILE A 415 6.86 0.59 5.37
N PHE A 416 8.11 0.23 5.27
CA PHE A 416 8.61 -1.14 5.36
C PHE A 416 9.04 -1.41 6.80
N THR A 417 8.67 -2.57 7.35
CA THR A 417 9.18 -2.99 8.66
C THR A 417 9.94 -4.30 8.58
N ILE A 418 11.08 -4.35 9.23
CA ILE A 418 11.86 -5.57 9.44
C ILE A 418 11.89 -5.86 10.93
N GLY A 419 11.23 -6.93 11.33
CA GLY A 419 11.17 -7.37 12.72
C GLY A 419 12.10 -8.55 13.00
N LEU A 420 13.07 -8.39 13.89
CA LEU A 420 13.88 -9.50 14.37
C LEU A 420 13.17 -10.20 15.54
N ASN A 421 12.23 -11.09 15.25
CA ASN A 421 11.42 -11.78 16.25
C ASN A 421 12.01 -13.15 16.60
N SER A 422 13.10 -13.18 17.38
CA SER A 422 13.74 -14.41 17.84
C SER A 422 12.87 -15.24 18.80
N ASN A 423 11.92 -14.61 19.48
CA ASN A 423 11.05 -15.25 20.49
C ASN A 423 9.68 -15.68 19.93
N ASN A 424 9.44 -15.52 18.62
CA ASN A 424 8.18 -15.87 17.96
C ASN A 424 6.93 -15.29 18.64
N SER A 425 7.01 -14.05 19.13
CA SER A 425 5.86 -13.35 19.73
C SER A 425 4.86 -12.96 18.64
N SER A 426 3.67 -13.55 18.65
CA SER A 426 2.60 -13.23 17.70
C SER A 426 2.10 -11.79 17.86
N LEU A 427 2.07 -11.26 19.08
CA LEU A 427 1.68 -9.88 19.34
C LEU A 427 2.70 -8.90 18.75
N PHE A 428 3.99 -9.22 18.81
CA PHE A 428 5.03 -8.39 18.21
C PHE A 428 4.95 -8.42 16.68
N ASP A 429 4.73 -9.59 16.07
CA ASP A 429 4.52 -9.71 14.63
C ASP A 429 3.29 -8.92 14.19
N SER A 430 2.16 -9.06 14.89
CA SER A 430 0.93 -8.30 14.64
C SER A 430 1.14 -6.78 14.75
N PHE A 431 1.86 -6.34 15.78
CA PHE A 431 2.22 -4.93 15.93
C PHE A 431 3.02 -4.41 14.74
N LEU A 432 4.08 -5.12 14.32
CA LEU A 432 4.91 -4.69 13.20
C LEU A 432 4.18 -4.76 11.85
N THR A 433 3.29 -5.73 11.68
CA THR A 433 2.40 -5.80 10.50
C THR A 433 1.50 -4.56 10.42
N ARG A 434 0.89 -4.15 11.52
CA ARG A 434 0.07 -2.92 11.57
C ARG A 434 0.88 -1.65 11.38
N LEU A 435 2.14 -1.64 11.84
CA LEU A 435 3.05 -0.49 11.70
C LEU A 435 3.47 -0.30 10.24
N ALA A 436 3.72 -1.37 9.52
CA ALA A 436 4.07 -1.36 8.11
C ALA A 436 2.93 -0.83 7.24
N SER A 437 3.25 -0.37 6.04
CA SER A 437 2.31 -0.37 4.94
C SER A 437 1.99 -1.82 4.59
N GLU A 438 0.82 -2.02 4.00
CA GLU A 438 0.31 -3.37 3.76
C GLU A 438 1.27 -4.20 2.91
N GLY A 439 1.41 -5.48 3.26
CA GLY A 439 2.35 -6.37 2.60
C GLY A 439 3.84 -6.07 2.84
N HIS A 440 4.18 -5.02 3.59
CA HIS A 440 5.56 -4.54 3.75
C HIS A 440 6.20 -4.87 5.11
N TYR A 441 5.64 -5.84 5.83
CA TYR A 441 6.29 -6.42 7.00
C TYR A 441 7.11 -7.65 6.61
N THR A 442 8.36 -7.71 7.06
CA THR A 442 9.23 -8.87 6.89
C THR A 442 9.76 -9.35 8.25
N LYS A 443 9.48 -10.60 8.57
CA LYS A 443 10.06 -11.26 9.73
C LYS A 443 11.47 -11.76 9.40
N ALA A 444 12.46 -11.31 10.16
CA ALA A 444 13.82 -11.80 10.08
C ALA A 444 14.18 -12.52 11.38
N ASN A 445 14.55 -13.80 11.31
CA ASN A 445 14.93 -14.60 12.46
C ASN A 445 16.43 -14.90 12.52
N ASN A 446 17.19 -14.48 11.52
CA ASN A 446 18.64 -14.63 11.41
C ASN A 446 19.25 -13.58 10.49
N SER A 447 20.59 -13.58 10.39
CA SER A 447 21.35 -12.63 9.57
C SER A 447 21.01 -12.69 8.09
N SER A 448 20.82 -13.90 7.53
CA SER A 448 20.50 -14.08 6.10
C SER A 448 19.10 -13.58 5.77
N ALA A 449 18.13 -13.85 6.65
CA ALA A 449 16.77 -13.33 6.50
C ALA A 449 16.73 -11.79 6.55
N MET A 450 17.55 -11.18 7.42
CA MET A 450 17.71 -9.73 7.48
C MET A 450 18.29 -9.17 6.18
N GLU A 451 19.33 -9.81 5.63
CA GLU A 451 19.91 -9.39 4.35
C GLU A 451 18.91 -9.50 3.20
N ASN A 452 18.16 -10.61 3.15
CA ASN A 452 17.12 -10.80 2.15
C ASN A 452 16.01 -9.74 2.27
N ALA A 453 15.60 -9.37 3.49
CA ALA A 453 14.63 -8.31 3.72
C ALA A 453 15.11 -6.96 3.14
N PHE A 454 16.34 -6.54 3.44
CA PHE A 454 16.90 -5.31 2.86
C PHE A 454 17.02 -5.37 1.34
N ASN A 455 17.39 -6.53 0.77
CA ASN A 455 17.46 -6.72 -0.68
C ASN A 455 16.08 -6.63 -1.33
N SER A 456 15.06 -7.24 -0.74
CA SER A 456 13.68 -7.19 -1.22
C SER A 456 13.15 -5.76 -1.20
N ILE A 457 13.38 -5.02 -0.10
CA ILE A 457 13.00 -3.61 -0.01
C ILE A 457 13.73 -2.78 -1.05
N PHE A 458 15.05 -2.99 -1.23
CA PHE A 458 15.79 -2.28 -2.27
C PHE A 458 15.18 -2.51 -3.65
N THR A 459 14.86 -3.75 -3.99
CA THR A 459 14.17 -4.06 -5.25
C THR A 459 12.82 -3.35 -5.33
N SER A 460 12.02 -3.39 -4.28
CA SER A 460 10.69 -2.76 -4.24
C SER A 460 10.71 -1.25 -4.45
N ILE A 461 11.70 -0.53 -3.88
CA ILE A 461 11.78 0.93 -4.00
C ILE A 461 12.51 1.40 -5.27
N THR A 462 13.27 0.51 -5.92
CA THR A 462 14.07 0.83 -7.12
C THR A 462 13.54 0.19 -8.39
N THR A 463 12.42 -0.52 -8.33
CA THR A 463 11.71 -1.00 -9.53
C THR A 463 11.43 0.20 -10.45
N MET A 464 11.62 -0.03 -11.74
CA MET A 464 11.52 1.00 -12.77
C MET A 464 10.20 1.74 -12.63
N ASP A 465 10.27 3.04 -12.84
CA ASP A 465 9.09 3.84 -13.08
C ASP A 465 8.48 3.40 -14.44
N THR A 466 7.57 2.45 -14.39
CA THR A 466 6.84 1.90 -15.53
C THR A 466 5.56 2.65 -15.82
N ASP A 467 5.34 3.77 -15.17
CA ASP A 467 4.19 4.66 -15.33
C ASP A 467 4.22 5.40 -16.69
N VAL A 468 4.62 4.65 -17.72
CA VAL A 468 4.68 5.08 -19.10
C VAL A 468 3.55 4.41 -19.88
N ASP A 469 2.61 5.20 -20.38
CA ASP A 469 1.58 4.73 -21.29
C ASP A 469 2.22 4.41 -22.67
N ILE A 470 1.79 3.35 -23.30
CA ILE A 470 2.21 3.04 -24.68
C ILE A 470 1.16 3.53 -25.65
N ARG A 471 1.59 4.32 -26.61
CA ARG A 471 0.71 4.82 -27.69
C ARG A 471 1.17 4.29 -29.03
N VAL A 472 0.23 3.77 -29.81
CA VAL A 472 0.41 3.47 -31.24
C VAL A 472 -0.38 4.49 -32.03
N LYS A 473 0.32 5.34 -32.77
CA LYS A 473 -0.27 6.33 -33.65
C LYS A 473 -0.64 5.73 -35.01
N TYR A 474 -1.73 6.19 -35.58
CA TYR A 474 -2.22 5.82 -36.89
C TYR A 474 -2.98 6.99 -37.53
N ASP A 475 -3.26 6.89 -38.83
CA ASP A 475 -4.07 7.89 -39.56
C ASP A 475 -5.55 7.48 -39.59
N ALA A 476 -6.36 8.07 -38.71
CA ALA A 476 -7.80 7.79 -38.63
C ALA A 476 -8.61 8.36 -39.82
N ASN A 477 -8.00 9.15 -40.72
CA ASN A 477 -8.64 9.52 -41.96
C ASN A 477 -8.63 8.37 -42.98
N LYS A 478 -7.75 7.38 -42.80
CA LYS A 478 -7.53 6.25 -43.70
C LYS A 478 -7.90 4.91 -43.12
N PHE A 479 -7.81 4.79 -41.80
CA PHE A 479 -7.98 3.52 -41.12
C PHE A 479 -8.87 3.65 -39.88
N GLU A 480 -9.70 2.66 -39.64
CA GLU A 480 -10.40 2.45 -38.38
C GLU A 480 -9.77 1.29 -37.60
N VAL A 481 -9.85 1.36 -36.30
CA VAL A 481 -9.41 0.28 -35.43
C VAL A 481 -10.58 -0.67 -35.22
N ILE A 482 -10.41 -1.94 -35.61
CA ILE A 482 -11.43 -2.99 -35.43
C ILE A 482 -11.25 -3.64 -34.07
N ASP A 483 -10.00 -3.84 -33.64
CA ASP A 483 -9.65 -4.43 -32.36
C ASP A 483 -8.40 -3.73 -31.81
N ALA A 484 -8.58 -3.06 -30.69
CA ALA A 484 -7.52 -2.33 -30.00
C ALA A 484 -6.78 -3.16 -28.93
N GLN A 485 -7.10 -4.44 -28.78
CA GLN A 485 -6.50 -5.32 -27.75
C GLN A 485 -6.49 -4.68 -26.34
N GLY A 486 -7.62 -4.14 -25.92
CA GLY A 486 -7.79 -3.45 -24.64
C GLY A 486 -7.29 -2.00 -24.61
N GLY A 487 -6.67 -1.50 -25.65
CA GLY A 487 -6.24 -0.11 -25.76
C GLY A 487 -7.41 0.87 -25.91
N LYS A 488 -7.23 2.08 -25.43
CA LYS A 488 -8.20 3.18 -25.53
C LYS A 488 -7.89 4.07 -26.71
N LEU A 489 -8.89 4.34 -27.55
CA LEU A 489 -8.75 5.26 -28.69
C LEU A 489 -8.73 6.71 -28.22
N GLY A 490 -7.84 7.51 -28.82
CA GLY A 490 -7.72 8.93 -28.57
C GLY A 490 -7.22 9.69 -29.80
N GLY A 491 -7.23 11.01 -29.70
CA GLY A 491 -6.85 11.87 -30.84
C GLY A 491 -7.82 11.81 -32.00
N SER A 492 -7.43 12.39 -33.17
CA SER A 492 -8.23 12.39 -34.41
C SER A 492 -7.34 12.63 -35.63
N GLY A 493 -7.81 12.22 -36.82
CA GLY A 493 -7.09 12.38 -38.07
C GLY A 493 -5.71 11.73 -38.05
N THR A 494 -4.69 12.42 -38.50
CA THR A 494 -3.29 11.94 -38.47
C THR A 494 -2.65 11.88 -37.08
N ASN A 495 -3.32 12.43 -36.07
CA ASN A 495 -2.89 12.39 -34.66
C ASN A 495 -3.70 11.40 -33.80
N ALA A 496 -4.44 10.51 -34.43
CA ALA A 496 -5.13 9.44 -33.73
C ALA A 496 -4.15 8.44 -33.15
N TYR A 497 -4.51 7.86 -32.03
CA TYR A 497 -3.68 6.85 -31.34
C TYR A 497 -4.55 5.84 -30.58
N ILE A 498 -3.95 4.70 -30.31
CA ILE A 498 -4.43 3.73 -29.33
C ILE A 498 -3.48 3.82 -28.13
N GLU A 499 -4.01 3.91 -26.92
CA GLU A 499 -3.24 4.03 -25.67
C GLU A 499 -3.49 2.83 -24.77
N TRP A 500 -2.44 2.24 -24.28
CA TRP A 500 -2.47 1.23 -23.23
C TRP A 500 -1.74 1.75 -22.02
N LYS A 501 -2.36 1.59 -20.86
CA LYS A 501 -1.82 1.95 -19.54
C LYS A 501 -1.39 0.69 -18.80
N ASP A 502 -0.34 0.84 -18.00
CA ASP A 502 0.11 -0.21 -17.07
C ASP A 502 0.39 -1.58 -17.73
N ILE A 503 0.87 -1.59 -18.99
CA ILE A 503 1.20 -2.81 -19.73
C ILE A 503 2.70 -3.15 -19.74
N ILE A 504 3.51 -2.31 -19.13
CA ILE A 504 4.97 -2.49 -19.10
C ILE A 504 5.32 -3.39 -17.92
N ASP A 505 6.04 -4.47 -18.20
CA ASP A 505 6.62 -5.32 -17.15
C ASP A 505 7.64 -4.53 -16.34
N GLU A 506 7.34 -4.30 -15.08
CA GLU A 506 8.16 -3.48 -14.17
C GLU A 506 9.56 -4.05 -13.93
N THR A 507 9.74 -5.34 -14.14
CA THR A 507 11.03 -6.01 -13.93
C THR A 507 11.93 -5.90 -15.14
N THR A 508 11.35 -5.99 -16.34
CA THR A 508 12.09 -6.07 -17.60
C THR A 508 11.99 -4.80 -18.45
N GLY A 509 11.05 -3.89 -18.13
CA GLY A 509 10.74 -2.73 -18.95
C GLY A 509 10.09 -3.06 -20.29
N LYS A 510 9.69 -4.31 -20.51
CA LYS A 510 9.16 -4.79 -21.78
C LYS A 510 7.64 -4.69 -21.84
N PHE A 511 7.14 -4.50 -23.03
CA PHE A 511 5.73 -4.62 -23.33
C PHE A 511 5.51 -5.37 -24.65
N VAL A 512 4.37 -6.05 -24.75
CA VAL A 512 3.92 -6.74 -25.97
C VAL A 512 2.42 -6.54 -26.10
N ILE A 513 1.98 -6.12 -27.28
CA ILE A 513 0.57 -5.97 -27.66
C ILE A 513 0.39 -6.78 -28.95
N GLU A 514 -0.41 -7.82 -28.89
CA GLU A 514 -0.60 -8.72 -30.03
C GLU A 514 -2.00 -8.56 -30.65
N GLY A 515 -2.08 -8.63 -31.97
CA GLY A 515 -3.34 -8.73 -32.69
C GLY A 515 -4.13 -7.42 -32.78
N ILE A 516 -3.47 -6.25 -32.82
CA ILE A 516 -4.15 -4.97 -33.09
C ILE A 516 -4.67 -5.01 -34.53
N LYS A 517 -5.98 -4.80 -34.73
CA LYS A 517 -6.61 -4.89 -36.05
C LYS A 517 -7.08 -3.55 -36.55
N PHE A 518 -6.70 -3.26 -37.81
CA PHE A 518 -7.12 -2.09 -38.55
C PHE A 518 -7.86 -2.50 -39.81
N ARG A 519 -8.71 -1.60 -40.29
CA ARG A 519 -9.38 -1.69 -41.61
C ARG A 519 -9.24 -0.37 -42.33
N ASN A 520 -8.94 -0.39 -43.63
CA ASN A 520 -8.97 0.84 -44.42
C ASN A 520 -10.42 1.31 -44.61
N ILE A 521 -10.63 2.62 -44.52
CA ILE A 521 -11.93 3.29 -44.73
C ILE A 521 -11.95 4.13 -46.01
N VAL A 522 -10.80 4.21 -46.67
CA VAL A 522 -10.67 4.84 -48.00
C VAL A 522 -9.99 3.87 -48.96
N ALA A 523 -10.39 3.92 -50.23
CA ALA A 523 -9.74 3.17 -51.28
C ALA A 523 -8.26 3.57 -51.39
N ASP A 524 -7.41 2.62 -51.78
CA ASP A 524 -5.97 2.84 -51.98
C ASP A 524 -5.20 3.45 -50.79
N ALA A 525 -5.70 3.25 -49.56
CA ALA A 525 -5.05 3.74 -48.35
C ALA A 525 -3.62 3.20 -48.17
N GLY A 526 -3.29 2.10 -48.83
CA GLY A 526 -2.07 1.35 -48.55
C GLY A 526 -2.13 0.63 -47.20
N GLU A 527 -0.98 0.35 -46.63
CA GLU A 527 -0.87 -0.23 -45.26
C GLU A 527 -0.83 0.88 -44.21
N PRO A 528 -1.39 0.63 -43.01
CA PRO A 528 -1.26 1.56 -41.91
C PRO A 528 0.22 1.85 -41.57
N GLN A 529 0.56 3.14 -41.58
CA GLN A 529 1.85 3.60 -41.12
C GLN A 529 1.74 3.85 -39.60
N LEU A 530 2.22 2.91 -38.80
CA LEU A 530 2.10 2.94 -37.35
C LEU A 530 3.38 3.48 -36.73
N THR A 531 3.25 4.22 -35.63
CA THR A 531 4.37 4.70 -34.82
C THR A 531 4.11 4.40 -33.37
N VAL A 532 5.05 3.73 -32.72
CA VAL A 532 5.00 3.44 -31.26
C VAL A 532 5.71 4.54 -30.50
N GLN A 533 5.10 5.00 -29.43
CA GLN A 533 5.65 6.02 -28.55
C GLN A 533 5.32 5.70 -27.09
N GLY A 534 6.24 6.02 -26.18
CA GLY A 534 5.95 6.16 -24.76
C GLY A 534 5.25 7.50 -24.49
N TYR A 535 4.41 7.55 -23.47
CA TYR A 535 3.73 8.77 -23.06
C TYR A 535 3.62 8.83 -21.54
N LYS A 536 4.12 9.91 -20.94
CA LYS A 536 4.09 10.11 -19.50
C LYS A 536 3.86 11.58 -19.17
N ASP A 537 2.99 11.87 -18.21
CA ASP A 537 2.72 13.22 -17.68
C ASP A 537 2.47 14.29 -18.76
N GLY A 538 1.77 13.91 -19.82
CA GLY A 538 1.47 14.83 -20.91
C GLY A 538 2.58 14.95 -21.97
N VAL A 539 3.69 14.24 -21.84
CA VAL A 539 4.85 14.33 -22.73
C VAL A 539 5.15 12.99 -23.39
N THR A 540 5.52 13.02 -24.68
CA THR A 540 6.05 11.86 -25.38
C THR A 540 7.43 11.52 -24.81
N THR A 541 7.64 10.26 -24.48
CA THR A 541 8.94 9.73 -24.02
C THR A 541 9.50 8.71 -25.00
N ASP A 542 10.81 8.66 -25.12
CA ASP A 542 11.48 7.72 -26.02
C ASP A 542 11.42 6.30 -25.47
N LEU A 543 11.22 5.33 -26.35
CA LEU A 543 11.37 3.91 -26.08
C LEU A 543 12.81 3.48 -26.43
N GLU A 544 13.37 2.52 -25.66
CA GLU A 544 14.72 1.97 -25.97
C GLU A 544 14.69 1.14 -27.25
N ALA A 545 13.65 0.34 -27.40
CA ALA A 545 13.35 -0.40 -28.62
C ALA A 545 11.84 -0.51 -28.80
N ALA A 546 11.42 -0.38 -30.03
CA ALA A 546 10.03 -0.64 -30.41
C ALA A 546 10.02 -1.36 -31.77
N GLU A 547 9.24 -2.40 -31.87
CA GLU A 547 9.05 -3.17 -33.09
C GLU A 547 7.57 -3.30 -33.40
N ILE A 548 7.22 -3.06 -34.65
CA ILE A 548 5.88 -3.28 -35.20
C ILE A 548 5.99 -4.37 -36.23
N LYS A 549 5.30 -5.47 -36.02
CA LYS A 549 5.25 -6.60 -36.94
C LYS A 549 3.84 -6.79 -37.48
N LYS A 550 3.71 -6.75 -38.81
CA LYS A 550 2.48 -7.16 -39.47
C LYS A 550 2.31 -8.68 -39.31
N VAL A 551 1.11 -9.10 -38.97
CA VAL A 551 0.73 -10.51 -38.86
C VAL A 551 0.20 -10.98 -40.22
N GLY A 552 0.79 -12.02 -40.78
CA GLY A 552 0.47 -12.51 -42.13
C GLY A 552 1.19 -11.75 -43.24
N ASN A 553 1.41 -12.43 -44.39
CA ASN A 553 2.00 -11.84 -45.58
C ASN A 553 1.00 -10.91 -46.30
#